data_21d3feed99d066a23fd2ddf426f472c2
#
_entry.id   21d3feed99d066a23fd2ddf426f472c2
#
_cell.length_a   1.000
_cell.length_b   1.000
_cell.length_c   1.000
_cell.angle_alpha   90.00
_cell.angle_beta   90.00
_cell.angle_gamma   90.00
#
_symmetry.space_group_name_H-M   'P 1'
#
loop_
_entity.id
_entity.type
_entity.pdbx_description
1 polymer ?
#
loop_
_entity_poly.entity_id
_entity_poly.type
_entity_poly.pdbx_seq_one_letter_code
_entity_poly.pdbx_strand_id
1 'polypeptide(L)'
;MANPVSETQSINPGSVIELFELTTDAALHGSATTYRFHAGTNEVNNGNIIWDGNTYIAIPMEADGFKYANGQLPRPTLTISNATNVITAILLNVNQVTPGNDLTGAIVKRRTTLARFLDAANFDPVASTTTTTSTIADPSDVETVTYTVTVVNVGGSNYFAINGVTNPVLTMKRGSTYIFNQSHSSNVGHPLRIKSDAGGQQTTTNAGTLGTDATVTYQPAYPTAPNDLRYYCTVHGNGMGNTITMNNPNTIQQETSVTSTSQSNPYGTPDPTAEYPQQIFKIDRKSAENRAVVQFELAASFDLANIRIPLRVCTKEIFPSIGTFMP
;
A
#
# COMPACT_ATOMS: atom_id res chain seq x y z
N MET A 1 17.24 -16.40 -2.22
CA MET A 1 16.20 -17.02 -3.02
C MET A 1 15.53 -18.09 -2.18
N ALA A 2 14.23 -17.98 -1.99
CA ALA A 2 13.47 -19.03 -1.35
C ALA A 2 13.47 -20.25 -2.28
N ASN A 3 13.67 -21.44 -1.71
CA ASN A 3 13.68 -22.68 -2.49
C ASN A 3 12.38 -23.44 -2.22
N PRO A 4 11.44 -23.51 -3.17
CA PRO A 4 10.19 -24.23 -2.97
C PRO A 4 10.38 -25.71 -2.67
N VAL A 5 11.49 -26.32 -3.11
CA VAL A 5 11.81 -27.73 -2.81
C VAL A 5 12.08 -27.93 -1.32
N SER A 6 12.77 -26.99 -0.67
CA SER A 6 13.02 -27.10 0.79
C SER A 6 11.73 -26.93 1.60
N GLU A 7 10.80 -26.14 1.11
CA GLU A 7 9.50 -25.92 1.78
C GLU A 7 8.59 -27.15 1.73
N THR A 8 8.65 -27.94 0.65
CA THR A 8 7.86 -29.19 0.56
C THR A 8 8.39 -30.29 1.46
N GLN A 9 9.60 -30.13 2.00
CA GLN A 9 10.18 -31.02 3.02
C GLN A 9 9.82 -30.60 4.45
N SER A 10 9.11 -29.48 4.62
CA SER A 10 8.64 -29.02 5.92
C SER A 10 7.50 -29.89 6.46
N ILE A 11 7.30 -29.87 7.79
CA ILE A 11 6.21 -30.61 8.45
C ILE A 11 4.82 -30.11 7.98
N ASN A 12 4.73 -28.85 7.52
CA ASN A 12 3.51 -28.26 7.00
C ASN A 12 3.81 -27.54 5.68
N PRO A 13 3.92 -28.28 4.57
CA PRO A 13 4.17 -27.69 3.27
C PRO A 13 2.98 -26.83 2.86
N GLY A 14 3.23 -25.64 2.32
CA GLY A 14 2.19 -24.78 1.75
C GLY A 14 1.49 -25.44 0.57
N SER A 15 0.28 -24.96 0.25
CA SER A 15 -0.47 -25.42 -0.92
C SER A 15 0.33 -25.19 -2.21
N VAL A 16 0.40 -26.23 -3.04
CA VAL A 16 1.00 -26.15 -4.37
C VAL A 16 0.05 -25.46 -5.33
N ILE A 17 0.58 -24.50 -6.06
CA ILE A 17 -0.15 -23.71 -7.06
C ILE A 17 0.43 -24.01 -8.42
N GLU A 18 -0.44 -24.42 -9.35
CA GLU A 18 -0.10 -24.67 -10.75
C GLU A 18 -0.65 -23.56 -11.62
N LEU A 19 0.22 -22.97 -12.43
CA LEU A 19 -0.07 -21.87 -13.32
C LEU A 19 0.34 -22.27 -14.75
N PHE A 20 -0.46 -21.87 -15.74
CA PHE A 20 -0.23 -22.18 -17.13
C PHE A 20 -0.12 -20.90 -17.96
N GLU A 21 0.88 -20.85 -18.82
CA GLU A 21 1.06 -19.79 -19.81
C GLU A 21 0.99 -20.41 -21.20
N LEU A 22 0.06 -19.93 -22.01
CA LEU A 22 -0.07 -20.26 -23.43
C LEU A 22 0.45 -19.06 -24.24
N THR A 23 1.58 -19.21 -24.90
CA THR A 23 2.20 -18.16 -25.71
C THR A 23 2.12 -18.50 -27.19
N THR A 24 1.45 -17.63 -27.95
CA THR A 24 1.35 -17.75 -29.41
C THR A 24 2.63 -17.26 -30.08
N ASP A 25 2.89 -17.73 -31.29
CA ASP A 25 3.99 -17.32 -32.16
C ASP A 25 3.51 -16.30 -33.20
N ALA A 26 4.22 -15.20 -33.38
CA ALA A 26 3.79 -14.14 -34.31
C ALA A 26 3.71 -14.59 -35.76
N ALA A 27 4.61 -15.46 -36.19
CA ALA A 27 4.64 -15.93 -37.59
C ALA A 27 3.54 -16.94 -37.91
N LEU A 28 3.17 -17.79 -36.92
CA LEU A 28 2.17 -18.83 -37.09
C LEU A 28 0.75 -18.37 -36.72
N HIS A 29 0.65 -17.45 -35.75
CA HIS A 29 -0.59 -17.10 -35.10
C HIS A 29 -0.96 -15.60 -35.24
N GLY A 30 -0.15 -14.82 -35.95
CA GLY A 30 -0.35 -13.39 -36.20
C GLY A 30 0.07 -12.45 -35.07
N SER A 31 0.21 -12.96 -33.86
CA SER A 31 0.72 -12.18 -32.70
C SER A 31 1.42 -13.07 -31.70
N ALA A 32 2.41 -12.52 -30.99
CA ALA A 32 3.05 -13.14 -29.85
C ALA A 32 2.31 -12.68 -28.57
N THR A 33 1.28 -13.39 -28.18
CA THR A 33 0.46 -13.08 -27.00
C THR A 33 0.57 -14.19 -25.97
N THR A 34 0.69 -13.84 -24.70
CA THR A 34 0.70 -14.81 -23.60
C THR A 34 -0.62 -14.75 -22.83
N TYR A 35 -1.37 -15.85 -22.88
CA TYR A 35 -2.57 -16.08 -22.10
C TYR A 35 -2.20 -16.86 -20.84
N ARG A 36 -2.77 -16.47 -19.68
CA ARG A 36 -2.41 -17.02 -18.38
C ARG A 36 -3.63 -17.62 -17.71
N PHE A 37 -3.53 -18.86 -17.26
CA PHE A 37 -4.65 -19.62 -16.70
C PHE A 37 -4.21 -20.41 -15.46
N HIS A 38 -5.18 -20.75 -14.62
CA HIS A 38 -5.02 -21.72 -13.54
C HIS A 38 -6.32 -22.50 -13.32
N ALA A 39 -6.23 -23.72 -12.77
CA ALA A 39 -7.37 -24.58 -12.51
C ALA A 39 -8.00 -24.39 -11.11
N GLY A 40 -7.31 -23.68 -10.22
CA GLY A 40 -7.74 -23.48 -8.83
C GLY A 40 -8.85 -22.44 -8.69
N THR A 41 -9.25 -22.22 -7.46
CA THR A 41 -10.16 -21.14 -7.06
C THR A 41 -9.47 -20.22 -6.07
N ASN A 42 -9.75 -18.93 -6.17
CA ASN A 42 -9.36 -17.92 -5.20
C ASN A 42 -10.61 -17.10 -4.86
N GLU A 43 -10.96 -16.99 -3.60
CA GLU A 43 -12.15 -16.23 -3.17
C GLU A 43 -11.97 -14.72 -3.40
N VAL A 44 -10.72 -14.27 -3.39
CA VAL A 44 -10.32 -12.91 -3.74
C VAL A 44 -10.08 -12.81 -5.26
N ASN A 45 -10.16 -11.64 -5.85
CA ASN A 45 -9.88 -11.36 -7.27
C ASN A 45 -10.75 -12.13 -8.27
N ASN A 46 -12.01 -12.38 -7.95
CA ASN A 46 -12.95 -13.14 -8.82
C ASN A 46 -12.41 -14.52 -9.23
N GLY A 47 -11.70 -15.19 -8.36
CA GLY A 47 -11.12 -16.49 -8.60
C GLY A 47 -9.72 -16.46 -9.22
N ASN A 48 -9.24 -15.31 -9.70
CA ASN A 48 -7.93 -15.20 -10.35
C ASN A 48 -6.78 -15.28 -9.35
N ILE A 49 -5.63 -15.74 -9.82
CA ILE A 49 -4.38 -15.70 -9.04
C ILE A 49 -3.45 -14.65 -9.64
N ILE A 50 -2.84 -13.85 -8.78
CA ILE A 50 -1.81 -12.86 -9.14
C ILE A 50 -0.46 -13.40 -8.66
N TRP A 51 0.51 -13.49 -9.58
CA TRP A 51 1.86 -13.88 -9.26
C TRP A 51 2.85 -13.17 -10.18
N ASP A 52 3.91 -12.61 -9.61
CA ASP A 52 4.87 -11.77 -10.32
C ASP A 52 4.20 -10.61 -11.07
N GLY A 53 3.19 -9.99 -10.45
CA GLY A 53 2.38 -8.94 -11.06
C GLY A 53 1.49 -9.38 -12.24
N ASN A 54 1.51 -10.66 -12.61
CA ASN A 54 0.70 -11.21 -13.69
C ASN A 54 -0.58 -11.87 -13.16
N THR A 55 -1.69 -11.61 -13.84
CA THR A 55 -2.98 -12.23 -13.50
C THR A 55 -3.18 -13.53 -14.30
N TYR A 56 -3.41 -14.62 -13.57
CA TYR A 56 -3.80 -15.92 -14.11
C TYR A 56 -5.30 -16.10 -13.91
N ILE A 57 -6.02 -16.26 -15.00
CA ILE A 57 -7.48 -16.36 -15.01
C ILE A 57 -7.91 -17.75 -14.57
N ALA A 58 -8.92 -17.81 -13.70
CA ALA A 58 -9.52 -19.06 -13.26
C ALA A 58 -10.33 -19.68 -14.41
N ILE A 59 -9.84 -20.78 -14.96
CA ILE A 59 -10.55 -21.57 -15.96
C ILE A 59 -10.42 -23.04 -15.57
N PRO A 60 -11.52 -23.79 -15.45
CA PRO A 60 -11.44 -25.21 -15.20
C PRO A 60 -10.60 -25.90 -16.27
N MET A 61 -9.55 -26.59 -15.86
CA MET A 61 -8.65 -27.30 -16.75
C MET A 61 -8.10 -28.55 -16.08
N GLU A 62 -7.71 -29.50 -16.90
CA GLU A 62 -7.03 -30.71 -16.50
C GLU A 62 -5.74 -30.86 -17.29
N ALA A 63 -4.65 -31.12 -16.60
CA ALA A 63 -3.31 -31.27 -17.14
C ALA A 63 -2.78 -32.67 -16.78
N ASP A 64 -2.71 -33.57 -17.72
CA ASP A 64 -2.23 -34.95 -17.49
C ASP A 64 -0.97 -35.26 -18.30
N GLY A 65 -0.21 -36.25 -17.83
CA GLY A 65 0.96 -36.75 -18.54
C GLY A 65 2.24 -35.88 -18.42
N PHE A 66 2.27 -34.88 -17.54
CA PHE A 66 3.45 -34.04 -17.30
C PHE A 66 4.58 -34.75 -16.52
N LYS A 67 4.50 -36.06 -16.35
CA LYS A 67 5.50 -36.85 -15.62
C LYS A 67 6.59 -37.33 -16.56
N TYR A 68 7.85 -37.22 -16.13
CA TYR A 68 8.98 -37.82 -16.84
C TYR A 68 9.09 -39.31 -16.45
N ALA A 69 9.10 -40.15 -17.45
CA ALA A 69 9.37 -41.59 -17.30
C ALA A 69 10.71 -41.91 -17.98
N ASN A 70 11.47 -42.84 -17.42
CA ASN A 70 12.75 -43.29 -18.01
C ASN A 70 12.52 -43.87 -19.43
N GLY A 71 13.22 -43.29 -20.40
CA GLY A 71 13.22 -43.77 -21.78
C GLY A 71 12.03 -43.35 -22.65
N GLN A 72 11.11 -42.55 -22.13
CA GLN A 72 9.97 -42.05 -22.91
C GLN A 72 9.86 -40.52 -22.79
N LEU A 73 9.65 -39.85 -23.91
CA LEU A 73 9.31 -38.42 -23.92
C LEU A 73 7.89 -38.21 -23.42
N PRO A 74 7.65 -37.32 -22.48
CA PRO A 74 6.31 -37.02 -22.05
C PRO A 74 5.52 -36.37 -23.21
N ARG A 75 4.30 -36.86 -23.46
CA ARG A 75 3.30 -36.22 -24.35
C ARG A 75 2.09 -35.85 -23.50
N PRO A 76 2.14 -34.73 -22.81
CA PRO A 76 1.05 -34.31 -21.95
C PRO A 76 -0.19 -33.95 -22.77
N THR A 77 -1.34 -34.07 -22.11
CA THR A 77 -2.61 -33.52 -22.60
C THR A 77 -3.04 -32.35 -21.70
N LEU A 78 -3.57 -31.31 -22.32
CA LEU A 78 -4.16 -30.17 -21.66
C LEU A 78 -5.61 -30.03 -22.11
N THR A 79 -6.53 -30.26 -21.20
CA THR A 79 -7.97 -30.12 -21.44
C THR A 79 -8.44 -28.86 -20.75
N ILE A 80 -8.98 -27.89 -21.49
CA ILE A 80 -9.42 -26.59 -20.98
C ILE A 80 -10.92 -26.47 -21.18
N SER A 81 -11.62 -25.95 -20.14
CA SER A 81 -13.04 -25.65 -20.25
C SER A 81 -13.32 -24.59 -21.33
N ASN A 82 -14.28 -24.83 -22.17
CA ASN A 82 -14.71 -23.91 -23.22
C ASN A 82 -16.06 -23.25 -22.92
N ALA A 83 -16.54 -23.37 -21.69
CA ALA A 83 -17.85 -22.83 -21.29
C ALA A 83 -18.00 -21.33 -21.51
N THR A 84 -16.88 -20.59 -21.44
CA THR A 84 -16.82 -19.13 -21.66
C THR A 84 -16.47 -18.76 -23.10
N ASN A 85 -16.24 -19.73 -23.99
CA ASN A 85 -15.77 -19.53 -25.36
C ASN A 85 -14.44 -18.78 -25.53
N VAL A 86 -13.66 -18.60 -24.48
CA VAL A 86 -12.36 -17.89 -24.52
C VAL A 86 -11.38 -18.63 -25.43
N ILE A 87 -11.31 -19.96 -25.32
CA ILE A 87 -10.39 -20.76 -26.13
C ILE A 87 -10.85 -20.79 -27.59
N THR A 88 -12.15 -20.93 -27.85
CA THR A 88 -12.69 -20.83 -29.21
C THR A 88 -12.39 -19.46 -29.84
N ALA A 89 -12.47 -18.37 -29.11
CA ALA A 89 -12.14 -17.06 -29.65
C ALA A 89 -10.64 -16.95 -30.03
N ILE A 90 -9.75 -17.53 -29.23
CA ILE A 90 -8.31 -17.58 -29.54
C ILE A 90 -8.07 -18.42 -30.81
N LEU A 91 -8.70 -19.61 -30.91
CA LEU A 91 -8.63 -20.50 -32.09
C LEU A 91 -9.13 -19.82 -33.37
N LEU A 92 -10.25 -19.10 -33.29
CA LEU A 92 -10.78 -18.33 -34.42
C LEU A 92 -9.80 -17.26 -34.91
N ASN A 93 -9.22 -16.51 -34.02
CA ASN A 93 -8.22 -15.46 -34.36
C ASN A 93 -6.99 -16.08 -35.03
N VAL A 94 -6.46 -17.18 -34.52
CA VAL A 94 -5.30 -17.87 -35.06
C VAL A 94 -5.61 -18.46 -36.43
N ASN A 95 -6.78 -19.09 -36.61
CA ASN A 95 -7.19 -19.71 -37.86
C ASN A 95 -7.54 -18.68 -38.95
N GLN A 96 -7.75 -17.40 -38.61
CA GLN A 96 -7.84 -16.34 -39.60
C GLN A 96 -6.48 -16.02 -40.23
N VAL A 97 -5.39 -16.21 -39.51
CA VAL A 97 -4.02 -15.98 -39.98
C VAL A 97 -3.49 -17.21 -40.71
N THR A 98 -3.59 -18.38 -40.11
CA THR A 98 -3.14 -19.66 -40.66
C THR A 98 -4.30 -20.66 -40.57
N PRO A 99 -5.11 -20.82 -41.62
CA PRO A 99 -6.28 -21.70 -41.61
C PRO A 99 -5.95 -23.13 -41.19
N GLY A 100 -6.67 -23.62 -40.17
CA GLY A 100 -6.51 -24.98 -39.66
C GLY A 100 -5.27 -25.18 -38.76
N ASN A 101 -4.61 -24.14 -38.35
CA ASN A 101 -3.43 -24.21 -37.44
C ASN A 101 -3.82 -24.68 -36.03
N ASP A 102 -4.98 -24.25 -35.52
CA ASP A 102 -5.51 -24.67 -34.22
C ASP A 102 -4.53 -24.54 -33.06
N LEU A 103 -3.69 -23.47 -33.05
CA LEU A 103 -2.62 -23.20 -32.07
C LEU A 103 -1.43 -24.18 -32.14
N THR A 104 -1.31 -24.98 -33.18
CA THR A 104 -0.14 -25.87 -33.36
C THR A 104 1.14 -25.05 -33.37
N GLY A 105 2.14 -25.43 -32.54
CA GLY A 105 3.41 -24.74 -32.36
C GLY A 105 3.40 -23.69 -31.26
N ALA A 106 2.24 -23.31 -30.70
CA ALA A 106 2.19 -22.41 -29.53
C ALA A 106 2.87 -23.06 -28.31
N ILE A 107 3.51 -22.23 -27.49
CA ILE A 107 4.27 -22.69 -26.31
C ILE A 107 3.30 -22.76 -25.12
N VAL A 108 3.27 -23.93 -24.46
CA VAL A 108 2.63 -24.12 -23.17
C VAL A 108 3.70 -24.27 -22.10
N LYS A 109 3.68 -23.36 -21.14
CA LYS A 109 4.56 -23.38 -19.98
C LYS A 109 3.73 -23.67 -18.74
N ARG A 110 4.06 -24.76 -18.03
CA ARG A 110 3.52 -25.02 -16.69
C ARG A 110 4.51 -24.54 -15.66
N ARG A 111 4.04 -23.65 -14.80
CA ARG A 111 4.77 -23.11 -13.65
C ARG A 111 4.17 -23.64 -12.37
N THR A 112 4.99 -23.96 -11.42
CA THR A 112 4.53 -24.50 -10.13
C THR A 112 5.22 -23.73 -9.02
N THR A 113 4.45 -23.19 -8.08
CA THR A 113 4.92 -22.48 -6.90
C THR A 113 4.11 -22.87 -5.68
N LEU A 114 4.32 -22.22 -4.56
CA LEU A 114 3.56 -22.43 -3.33
C LEU A 114 2.77 -21.17 -2.98
N ALA A 115 1.61 -21.34 -2.34
CA ALA A 115 0.73 -20.23 -1.95
C ALA A 115 1.46 -19.14 -1.13
N ARG A 116 2.44 -19.53 -0.33
CA ARG A 116 3.23 -18.59 0.48
C ARG A 116 4.10 -17.61 -0.33
N PHE A 117 4.34 -17.88 -1.60
CA PHE A 117 5.15 -17.03 -2.49
C PHE A 117 4.30 -16.17 -3.44
N LEU A 118 2.97 -16.31 -3.38
CA LEU A 118 2.06 -15.50 -4.19
C LEU A 118 2.06 -14.03 -3.75
N ASP A 119 1.72 -13.16 -4.68
CA ASP A 119 1.58 -11.73 -4.44
C ASP A 119 0.53 -11.46 -3.34
N ALA A 120 0.77 -10.43 -2.54
CA ALA A 120 -0.13 -10.05 -1.44
C ALA A 120 -1.57 -9.80 -1.90
N ALA A 121 -1.75 -9.39 -3.16
CA ALA A 121 -3.05 -9.11 -3.76
C ALA A 121 -3.99 -10.34 -3.84
N ASN A 122 -3.49 -11.55 -3.60
CA ASN A 122 -4.30 -12.78 -3.56
C ASN A 122 -5.03 -12.99 -2.23
N PHE A 123 -4.80 -12.16 -1.24
CA PHE A 123 -5.29 -12.35 0.13
C PHE A 123 -6.10 -11.13 0.56
N ASP A 124 -7.03 -11.34 1.50
CA ASP A 124 -7.81 -10.24 2.05
C ASP A 124 -6.92 -9.25 2.81
N PRO A 125 -7.20 -7.94 2.69
CA PRO A 125 -6.50 -6.93 3.46
C PRO A 125 -6.71 -7.12 4.96
N VAL A 126 -5.63 -7.08 5.73
CA VAL A 126 -5.68 -7.15 7.19
C VAL A 126 -5.80 -5.74 7.75
N ALA A 127 -6.85 -5.50 8.54
CA ALA A 127 -7.00 -4.26 9.28
C ALA A 127 -6.12 -4.29 10.54
N SER A 128 -5.31 -3.25 10.71
CA SER A 128 -4.53 -3.02 11.94
C SER A 128 -4.99 -1.71 12.56
N THR A 129 -5.41 -1.75 13.81
CA THR A 129 -5.80 -0.57 14.57
C THR A 129 -4.71 -0.24 15.57
N THR A 130 -4.13 0.95 15.43
CA THR A 130 -3.18 1.50 16.39
C THR A 130 -3.91 2.52 17.24
N THR A 131 -3.99 2.31 18.55
CA THR A 131 -4.53 3.27 19.50
C THR A 131 -3.38 4.01 20.16
N THR A 132 -3.41 5.33 20.06
CA THR A 132 -2.46 6.22 20.73
C THR A 132 -3.19 6.99 21.82
N THR A 133 -2.69 6.93 23.03
CA THR A 133 -3.21 7.70 24.16
C THR A 133 -2.35 8.97 24.32
N SER A 134 -2.99 10.12 24.32
CA SER A 134 -2.35 11.41 24.56
C SER A 134 -3.01 12.12 25.74
N THR A 135 -2.18 12.85 26.52
CA THR A 135 -2.67 13.70 27.59
C THR A 135 -2.97 15.09 27.01
N ILE A 136 -4.21 15.52 27.06
CA ILE A 136 -4.68 16.81 26.57
C ILE A 136 -5.27 17.63 27.71
N ALA A 137 -5.41 18.97 27.50
CA ALA A 137 -6.19 19.81 28.41
C ALA A 137 -7.64 19.32 28.46
N ASP A 138 -8.21 19.24 29.65
CA ASP A 138 -9.62 18.91 29.81
C ASP A 138 -10.51 20.00 29.19
N PRO A 139 -11.32 19.69 28.17
CA PRO A 139 -12.18 20.68 27.53
C PRO A 139 -13.18 21.33 28.50
N SER A 140 -13.52 20.66 29.60
CA SER A 140 -14.42 21.20 30.62
C SER A 140 -13.74 22.20 31.57
N ASP A 141 -12.40 22.22 31.59
CA ASP A 141 -11.58 23.11 32.43
C ASP A 141 -10.96 24.30 31.64
N VAL A 142 -11.33 24.45 30.40
CA VAL A 142 -10.93 25.62 29.57
C VAL A 142 -12.15 26.50 29.31
N GLU A 143 -11.91 27.82 29.29
CA GLU A 143 -12.98 28.81 29.20
C GLU A 143 -12.64 29.91 28.20
N THR A 144 -13.64 30.72 27.83
CA THR A 144 -13.45 31.96 27.10
C THR A 144 -13.72 33.12 28.03
N VAL A 145 -12.71 33.96 28.25
CA VAL A 145 -12.77 35.12 29.12
C VAL A 145 -12.62 36.40 28.29
N THR A 146 -13.56 37.33 28.45
CA THR A 146 -13.49 38.64 27.77
C THR A 146 -13.12 39.72 28.79
N TYR A 147 -12.06 40.45 28.48
CA TYR A 147 -11.58 41.61 29.24
C TYR A 147 -11.96 42.90 28.54
N THR A 148 -12.60 43.81 29.24
CA THR A 148 -12.76 45.21 28.76
C THR A 148 -11.47 45.98 29.06
N VAL A 149 -10.87 46.58 28.03
CA VAL A 149 -9.62 47.35 28.14
C VAL A 149 -9.89 48.82 27.96
N THR A 150 -9.39 49.61 28.85
CA THR A 150 -9.35 51.08 28.75
C THR A 150 -7.95 51.57 29.05
N VAL A 151 -7.65 52.83 28.68
CA VAL A 151 -6.38 53.48 29.08
C VAL A 151 -6.70 54.56 30.07
N VAL A 152 -5.97 54.60 31.18
CA VAL A 152 -6.10 55.58 32.24
C VAL A 152 -4.76 56.27 32.48
N ASN A 153 -4.78 57.56 32.80
CA ASN A 153 -3.59 58.30 33.14
C ASN A 153 -3.49 58.42 34.66
N VAL A 154 -2.34 58.00 35.23
CA VAL A 154 -2.06 58.11 36.65
C VAL A 154 -0.69 58.73 36.81
N GLY A 155 -0.66 59.92 37.43
CA GLY A 155 0.60 60.65 37.69
C GLY A 155 1.40 61.02 36.43
N GLY A 156 0.71 61.26 35.28
CA GLY A 156 1.35 61.57 34.01
C GLY A 156 1.74 60.37 33.13
N SER A 157 1.55 59.14 33.61
CA SER A 157 1.81 57.89 32.85
C SER A 157 0.52 57.20 32.48
N ASN A 158 0.46 56.65 31.28
CA ASN A 158 -0.69 55.88 30.79
C ASN A 158 -0.53 54.40 31.14
N TYR A 159 -1.62 53.80 31.60
CA TYR A 159 -1.74 52.38 31.95
C TYR A 159 -2.98 51.75 31.33
N PHE A 160 -2.88 50.49 30.97
CA PHE A 160 -4.09 49.72 30.67
C PHE A 160 -4.87 49.44 31.96
N ALA A 161 -6.15 49.75 31.95
CA ALA A 161 -7.08 49.26 32.97
C ALA A 161 -7.88 48.10 32.38
N ILE A 162 -7.85 46.96 33.05
CA ILE A 162 -8.53 45.74 32.65
C ILE A 162 -9.73 45.53 33.56
N ASN A 163 -10.93 45.48 32.99
CA ASN A 163 -12.19 45.42 33.74
C ASN A 163 -12.29 46.49 34.83
N GLY A 164 -11.77 47.71 34.54
CA GLY A 164 -11.76 48.85 35.47
C GLY A 164 -10.62 48.88 36.51
N VAL A 165 -9.81 47.83 36.60
CA VAL A 165 -8.64 47.77 37.49
C VAL A 165 -7.40 48.26 36.75
N THR A 166 -6.73 49.27 37.29
CA THR A 166 -5.51 49.87 36.69
C THR A 166 -4.33 48.91 36.80
N ASN A 167 -3.77 48.55 35.66
CA ASN A 167 -2.54 47.76 35.52
C ASN A 167 -2.51 46.46 36.34
N PRO A 168 -3.56 45.60 36.33
CA PRO A 168 -3.60 44.40 37.14
C PRO A 168 -2.62 43.34 36.65
N VAL A 169 -2.12 42.50 37.56
CA VAL A 169 -1.55 41.20 37.20
C VAL A 169 -2.74 40.31 36.75
N LEU A 170 -2.63 39.70 35.59
CA LEU A 170 -3.63 38.79 35.09
C LEU A 170 -3.25 37.35 35.43
N THR A 171 -4.27 36.51 35.60
CA THR A 171 -4.09 35.05 35.69
C THR A 171 -4.76 34.42 34.45
N MET A 172 -4.01 33.61 33.75
CA MET A 172 -4.50 32.89 32.57
C MET A 172 -4.24 31.39 32.69
N LYS A 173 -5.11 30.62 32.09
CA LYS A 173 -5.01 29.15 32.02
C LYS A 173 -4.68 28.74 30.59
N ARG A 174 -3.68 27.86 30.44
CA ARG A 174 -3.34 27.31 29.12
C ARG A 174 -4.54 26.57 28.51
N GLY A 175 -4.74 26.71 27.20
CA GLY A 175 -5.91 26.14 26.50
C GLY A 175 -7.14 27.03 26.48
N SER A 176 -7.30 27.94 27.47
CA SER A 176 -8.41 28.91 27.51
C SER A 176 -8.21 30.05 26.53
N THR A 177 -9.30 30.67 26.10
CA THR A 177 -9.30 31.81 25.15
C THR A 177 -9.54 33.11 25.90
N TYR A 178 -8.69 34.11 25.67
CA TYR A 178 -8.77 35.43 26.27
C TYR A 178 -8.97 36.47 25.18
N ILE A 179 -10.05 37.27 25.32
CA ILE A 179 -10.41 38.31 24.37
C ILE A 179 -10.26 39.67 25.07
N PHE A 180 -9.34 40.50 24.61
CA PHE A 180 -9.16 41.85 25.07
C PHE A 180 -9.92 42.79 24.16
N ASN A 181 -11.02 43.31 24.64
CA ASN A 181 -11.85 44.27 23.93
C ASN A 181 -11.30 45.67 24.11
N GLN A 182 -10.76 46.25 23.05
CA GLN A 182 -10.19 47.61 22.98
C GLN A 182 -11.12 48.60 22.23
N SER A 183 -12.43 48.39 22.28
CA SER A 183 -13.41 49.29 21.61
C SER A 183 -13.54 50.64 22.25
N HIS A 184 -13.16 50.80 23.52
CA HIS A 184 -13.25 52.08 24.20
C HIS A 184 -12.28 53.13 23.58
N SER A 185 -12.75 54.39 23.38
CA SER A 185 -12.02 55.46 22.69
C SER A 185 -10.63 55.77 23.28
N SER A 186 -10.45 55.53 24.57
CA SER A 186 -9.14 55.72 25.22
C SER A 186 -8.04 54.80 24.67
N ASN A 187 -8.39 53.74 23.96
CA ASN A 187 -7.41 52.82 23.36
C ASN A 187 -6.79 53.31 22.05
N VAL A 188 -7.29 54.42 21.50
CA VAL A 188 -6.74 55.01 20.25
C VAL A 188 -5.23 55.30 20.47
N GLY A 189 -4.37 54.76 19.62
CA GLY A 189 -2.91 54.85 19.74
C GLY A 189 -2.25 53.93 20.77
N HIS A 190 -3.03 53.03 21.42
CA HIS A 190 -2.54 52.14 22.45
C HIS A 190 -2.84 50.65 22.15
N PRO A 191 -2.25 50.05 21.11
CA PRO A 191 -2.51 48.66 20.77
C PRO A 191 -1.89 47.72 21.85
N LEU A 192 -2.76 46.93 22.51
CA LEU A 192 -2.37 45.91 23.45
C LEU A 192 -1.88 44.66 22.67
N ARG A 193 -0.79 44.07 23.13
CA ARG A 193 -0.27 42.77 22.68
C ARG A 193 0.25 41.98 23.89
N ILE A 194 0.50 40.70 23.65
CA ILE A 194 1.06 39.79 24.63
C ILE A 194 2.45 39.36 24.15
N LYS A 195 3.41 39.29 25.06
CA LYS A 195 4.74 38.77 24.80
C LYS A 195 5.25 37.94 25.97
N SER A 196 6.23 37.10 25.71
CA SER A 196 7.14 36.54 26.71
C SER A 196 8.31 37.50 26.87
N ASP A 197 8.79 37.68 28.08
CA ASP A 197 9.98 38.52 28.32
C ASP A 197 11.24 37.87 27.72
N ALA A 198 11.32 36.54 27.67
CA ALA A 198 12.41 35.80 27.04
C ALA A 198 12.18 35.54 25.52
N GLY A 199 10.94 35.26 25.10
CA GLY A 199 10.61 34.75 23.76
C GLY A 199 9.96 35.75 22.79
N GLY A 200 9.75 37.01 23.20
CA GLY A 200 9.17 38.05 22.36
C GLY A 200 7.64 37.95 22.20
N GLN A 201 7.11 38.62 21.18
CA GLN A 201 5.68 38.76 20.99
C GLN A 201 5.01 37.41 20.68
N GLN A 202 3.91 37.14 21.37
CA GLN A 202 3.10 35.94 21.17
C GLN A 202 2.14 36.14 19.98
N THR A 203 1.77 35.03 19.34
CA THR A 203 0.77 35.01 18.27
C THR A 203 -0.60 35.33 18.83
N THR A 204 -1.23 36.39 18.33
CA THR A 204 -2.58 36.80 18.71
C THR A 204 -3.40 37.05 17.44
N THR A 205 -4.71 36.77 17.50
CA THR A 205 -5.63 37.20 16.45
C THR A 205 -6.13 38.60 16.79
N ASN A 206 -5.91 39.57 15.89
CA ASN A 206 -6.30 40.97 16.09
C ASN A 206 -7.37 41.31 15.04
N ALA A 207 -8.43 41.96 15.48
CA ALA A 207 -9.51 42.38 14.64
C ALA A 207 -10.00 43.79 15.00
N GLY A 208 -10.68 44.49 14.10
CA GLY A 208 -11.31 45.79 14.32
C GLY A 208 -10.34 46.96 14.40
N THR A 209 -10.90 48.11 14.75
CA THR A 209 -10.22 49.43 14.87
C THR A 209 -10.16 49.85 16.33
N LEU A 210 -8.98 50.28 16.79
CA LEU A 210 -8.75 50.75 18.16
C LEU A 210 -9.68 51.94 18.52
N GLY A 211 -10.34 51.80 19.64
CA GLY A 211 -11.27 52.80 20.11
C GLY A 211 -12.68 52.72 19.49
N THR A 212 -12.95 51.67 18.69
CA THR A 212 -14.25 51.47 18.06
C THR A 212 -14.76 50.05 18.25
N ASP A 213 -14.03 49.05 17.75
CA ASP A 213 -14.44 47.64 17.78
C ASP A 213 -13.23 46.66 17.88
N ALA A 214 -12.04 47.21 18.20
CA ALA A 214 -10.82 46.38 18.23
C ALA A 214 -10.88 45.30 19.29
N THR A 215 -10.43 44.12 18.91
CA THR A 215 -10.21 42.99 19.81
C THR A 215 -8.84 42.35 19.58
N VAL A 216 -8.25 41.82 20.65
CA VAL A 216 -7.04 40.99 20.63
C VAL A 216 -7.40 39.66 21.26
N THR A 217 -7.35 38.60 20.52
CA THR A 217 -7.63 37.23 21.02
C THR A 217 -6.31 36.50 21.19
N TYR A 218 -6.13 35.93 22.37
CA TYR A 218 -4.97 35.12 22.72
C TYR A 218 -5.42 33.78 23.33
N GLN A 219 -4.85 32.69 22.84
CA GLN A 219 -5.04 31.36 23.40
C GLN A 219 -3.67 30.76 23.72
N PRO A 220 -3.24 30.79 25.00
CA PRO A 220 -1.99 30.16 25.38
C PRO A 220 -2.02 28.67 25.16
N ALA A 221 -1.11 28.15 24.33
CA ALA A 221 -1.04 26.74 23.99
C ALA A 221 -0.72 25.86 25.21
N TYR A 222 -1.45 24.76 25.39
CA TYR A 222 -1.11 23.72 26.33
C TYR A 222 -0.25 22.65 25.65
N PRO A 223 0.84 22.16 26.24
CA PRO A 223 1.48 22.63 27.48
C PRO A 223 2.57 23.71 27.26
N THR A 224 2.72 24.24 26.04
CA THR A 224 3.93 24.91 25.56
C THR A 224 4.00 26.42 25.76
N ALA A 225 2.88 27.10 26.11
CA ALA A 225 2.92 28.54 26.35
C ALA A 225 3.88 28.91 27.48
N PRO A 226 4.71 29.97 27.33
CA PRO A 226 5.67 30.38 28.34
C PRO A 226 5.03 30.82 29.67
N ASN A 227 5.81 30.79 30.75
CA ASN A 227 5.37 31.27 32.08
C ASN A 227 5.61 32.77 32.31
N ASP A 228 6.51 33.37 31.53
CA ASP A 228 6.98 34.75 31.65
C ASP A 228 6.20 35.73 30.77
N LEU A 229 4.89 35.55 30.68
CA LEU A 229 4.05 36.39 29.84
C LEU A 229 3.71 37.71 30.46
N ARG A 230 3.55 38.73 29.60
CA ARG A 230 2.99 40.03 29.94
C ARG A 230 2.15 40.60 28.83
N TYR A 231 1.16 41.43 29.20
CA TYR A 231 0.52 42.32 28.26
C TYR A 231 1.21 43.65 28.22
N TYR A 232 1.27 44.33 27.08
CA TYR A 232 2.00 45.58 26.88
C TYR A 232 1.42 46.37 25.73
N CYS A 233 1.78 47.66 25.65
CA CYS A 233 1.47 48.50 24.51
C CYS A 233 2.63 48.46 23.49
N THR A 234 2.34 48.19 22.22
CA THR A 234 3.40 48.15 21.20
C THR A 234 4.03 49.52 20.92
N VAL A 235 3.33 50.62 21.23
CA VAL A 235 3.80 51.98 21.02
C VAL A 235 4.55 52.50 22.26
N HIS A 236 4.03 52.23 23.48
CA HIS A 236 4.56 52.82 24.73
C HIS A 236 5.30 51.82 25.62
N GLY A 237 5.43 50.56 25.16
CA GLY A 237 6.22 49.56 25.84
C GLY A 237 5.56 48.89 27.04
N ASN A 238 6.40 48.25 27.86
CA ASN A 238 5.99 47.39 28.99
C ASN A 238 5.33 48.18 30.14
N GLY A 239 5.66 49.43 30.29
CA GLY A 239 5.18 50.27 31.40
C GLY A 239 3.67 50.46 31.45
N MET A 240 2.98 50.32 30.30
CA MET A 240 1.51 50.39 30.24
C MET A 240 0.80 49.11 30.67
N GLY A 241 1.50 47.98 30.73
CA GLY A 241 0.94 46.68 31.05
C GLY A 241 1.61 45.99 32.23
N ASN A 242 1.23 44.75 32.50
CA ASN A 242 1.74 43.98 33.64
C ASN A 242 1.98 42.52 33.27
N THR A 243 2.43 41.74 34.22
CA THR A 243 2.68 40.31 34.10
C THR A 243 1.39 39.50 34.03
N ILE A 244 1.52 38.32 33.46
CA ILE A 244 0.46 37.32 33.37
C ILE A 244 0.96 36.04 34.06
N THR A 245 0.25 35.60 35.10
CA THR A 245 0.51 34.34 35.79
C THR A 245 -0.15 33.23 35.00
N MET A 246 0.61 32.18 34.64
CA MET A 246 0.12 31.06 33.83
C MET A 246 -0.19 29.83 34.68
N ASN A 247 -1.41 29.32 34.58
CA ASN A 247 -1.85 28.07 35.18
C ASN A 247 -2.06 27.01 34.13
N ASN A 248 -1.95 25.72 34.50
CA ASN A 248 -2.34 24.61 33.67
C ASN A 248 -3.80 24.25 33.93
N PRO A 249 -4.54 23.81 32.90
CA PRO A 249 -5.84 23.16 33.08
C PRO A 249 -5.65 21.76 33.67
N ASN A 250 -6.73 21.18 34.17
CA ASN A 250 -6.81 19.74 34.37
C ASN A 250 -6.57 19.02 33.04
N THR A 251 -6.17 17.77 33.12
CA THR A 251 -5.88 16.98 31.93
C THR A 251 -6.67 15.70 31.91
N ILE A 252 -7.04 15.27 30.72
CA ILE A 252 -7.66 13.96 30.44
C ILE A 252 -6.81 13.16 29.49
N GLN A 253 -6.97 11.84 29.53
CA GLN A 253 -6.39 10.95 28.52
C GLN A 253 -7.34 10.88 27.33
N GLN A 254 -6.83 11.23 26.16
CA GLN A 254 -7.55 11.09 24.91
C GLN A 254 -6.97 9.93 24.10
N GLU A 255 -7.80 8.97 23.77
CA GLU A 255 -7.45 7.88 22.89
C GLU A 255 -7.83 8.24 21.44
N THR A 256 -6.86 8.10 20.55
CA THR A 256 -7.06 8.23 19.11
C THR A 256 -6.71 6.90 18.47
N SER A 257 -7.68 6.27 17.83
CA SER A 257 -7.49 5.03 17.09
C SER A 257 -7.41 5.32 15.59
N VAL A 258 -6.33 4.86 14.98
CA VAL A 258 -6.13 4.89 13.53
C VAL A 258 -6.16 3.46 13.03
N THR A 259 -7.14 3.15 12.19
CA THR A 259 -7.22 1.86 11.51
C THR A 259 -6.60 2.00 10.13
N SER A 260 -5.57 1.22 9.85
CA SER A 260 -4.97 1.06 8.54
C SER A 260 -5.24 -0.34 8.02
N THR A 261 -5.48 -0.47 6.72
CA THR A 261 -5.58 -1.76 6.05
C THR A 261 -4.31 -1.97 5.24
N SER A 262 -3.65 -3.10 5.46
CA SER A 262 -2.50 -3.52 4.66
C SER A 262 -2.77 -4.87 4.01
N GLN A 263 -2.42 -4.98 2.74
CA GLN A 263 -2.50 -6.24 2.01
C GLN A 263 -1.16 -6.98 2.17
N SER A 264 -1.23 -8.18 2.69
CA SER A 264 -0.05 -9.02 2.91
C SER A 264 -0.38 -10.49 2.69
N ASN A 265 0.61 -11.28 2.29
CA ASN A 265 0.46 -12.72 2.23
C ASN A 265 0.62 -13.30 3.65
N PRO A 266 -0.44 -13.89 4.24
CA PRO A 266 -0.37 -14.40 5.62
C PRO A 266 0.49 -15.68 5.76
N TYR A 267 0.83 -16.32 4.65
CA TYR A 267 1.59 -17.57 4.64
C TYR A 267 3.08 -17.38 4.42
N GLY A 268 3.53 -16.20 3.98
CA GLY A 268 4.93 -15.92 3.75
C GLY A 268 5.19 -14.62 3.01
N THR A 269 6.40 -14.46 2.52
CA THR A 269 6.81 -13.28 1.74
C THR A 269 6.66 -13.60 0.26
N PRO A 270 5.99 -12.76 -0.54
CA PRO A 270 5.93 -12.89 -1.99
C PRO A 270 7.33 -13.03 -2.60
N ASP A 271 7.53 -14.02 -3.44
CA ASP A 271 8.79 -14.24 -4.16
C ASP A 271 8.52 -14.79 -5.57
N PRO A 272 8.62 -13.96 -6.62
CA PRO A 272 8.36 -14.39 -8.00
C PRO A 272 9.41 -15.35 -8.54
N THR A 273 10.55 -15.51 -7.84
CA THR A 273 11.63 -16.44 -8.24
C THR A 273 11.50 -17.82 -7.61
N ALA A 274 10.59 -17.97 -6.61
CA ALA A 274 10.37 -19.21 -5.90
C ALA A 274 9.41 -20.13 -6.66
N GLU A 275 9.91 -20.75 -7.71
CA GLU A 275 9.17 -21.75 -8.49
C GLU A 275 9.97 -23.05 -8.67
N TYR A 276 9.24 -24.14 -8.92
CA TYR A 276 9.84 -25.39 -9.35
C TYR A 276 10.34 -25.26 -10.81
N PRO A 277 11.23 -26.18 -11.27
CA PRO A 277 11.65 -26.17 -12.66
C PRO A 277 10.46 -26.12 -13.63
N GLN A 278 10.48 -25.13 -14.50
CA GLN A 278 9.42 -24.92 -15.49
C GLN A 278 9.32 -26.11 -16.46
N GLN A 279 8.11 -26.51 -16.77
CA GLN A 279 7.84 -27.52 -17.80
C GLN A 279 7.35 -26.83 -19.06
N ILE A 280 8.10 -26.93 -20.14
CA ILE A 280 7.86 -26.21 -21.40
C ILE A 280 7.60 -27.21 -22.51
N PHE A 281 6.44 -27.09 -23.14
CA PHE A 281 6.01 -27.90 -24.26
C PHE A 281 5.47 -27.01 -25.39
N LYS A 282 5.26 -27.60 -26.56
CA LYS A 282 4.52 -26.98 -27.65
C LYS A 282 3.24 -27.75 -27.92
N ILE A 283 2.20 -27.08 -28.37
CA ILE A 283 1.01 -27.73 -28.88
C ILE A 283 1.37 -28.48 -30.16
N ASP A 284 1.20 -29.79 -30.12
CA ASP A 284 1.37 -30.67 -31.29
C ASP A 284 0.10 -30.64 -32.16
N ARG A 285 -1.05 -30.84 -31.51
CA ARG A 285 -2.34 -30.78 -32.19
C ARG A 285 -3.49 -30.52 -31.21
N LYS A 286 -4.60 -30.05 -31.75
CA LYS A 286 -5.90 -30.05 -31.10
C LYS A 286 -6.52 -31.45 -31.28
N SER A 287 -6.72 -32.20 -30.20
CA SER A 287 -7.27 -33.57 -30.25
C SER A 287 -8.78 -33.60 -30.13
N ALA A 288 -9.39 -32.63 -29.45
CA ALA A 288 -10.85 -32.52 -29.37
C ALA A 288 -11.29 -31.07 -29.21
N GLU A 289 -12.46 -30.76 -29.73
CA GLU A 289 -13.17 -29.49 -29.50
C GLU A 289 -14.66 -29.72 -29.48
N ASN A 290 -15.31 -29.23 -28.42
CA ASN A 290 -16.76 -29.17 -28.34
C ASN A 290 -17.17 -27.94 -27.48
N ARG A 291 -18.47 -27.80 -27.23
CA ARG A 291 -19.00 -26.69 -26.42
C ARG A 291 -18.49 -26.68 -24.98
N ALA A 292 -18.09 -27.81 -24.42
CA ALA A 292 -17.69 -27.94 -23.03
C ALA A 292 -16.18 -27.81 -22.86
N VAL A 293 -15.38 -28.40 -23.75
CA VAL A 293 -13.92 -28.48 -23.60
C VAL A 293 -13.21 -28.39 -24.95
N VAL A 294 -11.96 -27.91 -24.88
CA VAL A 294 -10.95 -28.03 -25.92
C VAL A 294 -9.78 -28.80 -25.35
N GLN A 295 -9.30 -29.81 -26.08
CA GLN A 295 -8.17 -30.63 -25.65
C GLN A 295 -7.02 -30.51 -26.63
N PHE A 296 -5.83 -30.30 -26.09
CA PHE A 296 -4.57 -30.23 -26.83
C PHE A 296 -3.64 -31.36 -26.42
N GLU A 297 -2.97 -31.97 -27.40
CA GLU A 297 -1.80 -32.79 -27.16
C GLU A 297 -0.54 -31.93 -27.24
N LEU A 298 0.36 -32.16 -26.31
CA LEU A 298 1.60 -31.40 -26.18
C LEU A 298 2.79 -32.30 -26.48
N ALA A 299 3.85 -31.69 -27.03
CA ALA A 299 5.10 -32.40 -27.28
C ALA A 299 6.29 -31.53 -26.91
N ALA A 300 7.42 -32.15 -26.60
CA ALA A 300 8.67 -31.42 -26.39
C ALA A 300 9.13 -30.78 -27.71
N SER A 301 9.75 -29.60 -27.65
CA SER A 301 10.16 -28.84 -28.84
C SER A 301 11.06 -29.63 -29.80
N PHE A 302 11.95 -30.49 -29.26
CA PHE A 302 12.85 -31.32 -30.05
C PHE A 302 12.14 -32.51 -30.74
N ASP A 303 11.04 -32.99 -30.19
CA ASP A 303 10.24 -34.05 -30.79
C ASP A 303 9.55 -33.56 -32.07
N LEU A 304 8.99 -32.34 -32.04
CA LEU A 304 8.35 -31.70 -33.19
C LEU A 304 9.34 -31.28 -34.29
N ALA A 305 10.59 -31.03 -33.95
CA ALA A 305 11.60 -30.58 -34.88
C ALA A 305 12.27 -31.71 -35.69
N ASN A 306 11.78 -32.95 -35.62
CA ASN A 306 12.43 -34.13 -36.23
C ASN A 306 13.89 -34.31 -35.85
N ILE A 307 14.27 -33.84 -34.67
CA ILE A 307 15.62 -33.96 -34.16
C ILE A 307 15.86 -35.39 -33.70
N ARG A 308 16.76 -36.06 -34.37
CA ARG A 308 17.18 -37.41 -33.97
C ARG A 308 18.20 -37.30 -32.86
N ILE A 309 17.88 -37.78 -31.66
CA ILE A 309 18.78 -37.88 -30.54
C ILE A 309 18.99 -39.36 -30.19
N PRO A 310 20.25 -39.79 -30.10
CA PRO A 310 21.48 -39.04 -30.35
C PRO A 310 21.72 -38.82 -31.85
N LEU A 311 22.32 -37.67 -32.18
CA LEU A 311 22.71 -37.33 -33.57
C LEU A 311 23.78 -38.32 -34.09
N ARG A 312 24.48 -38.97 -33.17
CA ARG A 312 25.51 -39.97 -33.47
C ARG A 312 25.29 -41.18 -32.54
N VAL A 313 25.35 -42.38 -33.14
CA VAL A 313 25.39 -43.60 -32.37
C VAL A 313 26.75 -43.70 -31.65
N CYS A 314 26.73 -43.98 -30.34
CA CYS A 314 27.94 -44.25 -29.58
C CYS A 314 28.56 -45.58 -30.04
N THR A 315 29.50 -45.52 -30.99
CA THR A 315 30.30 -46.69 -31.42
C THR A 315 31.72 -46.57 -30.93
N LYS A 316 32.43 -47.69 -30.82
CA LYS A 316 33.86 -47.71 -30.48
C LYS A 316 34.74 -46.89 -31.46
N GLU A 317 34.27 -46.76 -32.67
CA GLU A 317 34.97 -46.01 -33.73
C GLU A 317 34.95 -44.52 -33.47
N ILE A 318 33.84 -44.01 -32.87
CA ILE A 318 33.67 -42.58 -32.56
C ILE A 318 34.14 -42.27 -31.12
N PHE A 319 33.95 -43.23 -30.19
CA PHE A 319 34.31 -43.14 -28.80
C PHE A 319 35.09 -44.37 -28.37
N PRO A 320 36.41 -44.41 -28.54
CA PRO A 320 37.24 -45.60 -28.30
C PRO A 320 37.16 -46.15 -26.91
N SER A 321 36.77 -45.34 -25.92
CA SER A 321 36.64 -45.75 -24.49
C SER A 321 35.32 -46.42 -24.16
N ILE A 322 34.34 -46.54 -25.07
CA ILE A 322 33.07 -47.22 -24.79
C ILE A 322 33.34 -48.71 -24.58
N GLY A 323 32.91 -49.19 -23.40
CA GLY A 323 33.04 -50.59 -23.00
C GLY A 323 34.40 -51.01 -22.47
N THR A 324 35.33 -50.06 -22.30
CA THR A 324 36.54 -50.30 -21.54
C THR A 324 36.32 -49.84 -20.09
N PHE A 325 35.99 -50.76 -19.23
CA PHE A 325 36.13 -50.54 -17.79
C PHE A 325 37.62 -50.58 -17.50
N MET A 326 38.22 -49.51 -17.01
CA MET A 326 39.50 -49.59 -16.32
C MET A 326 39.24 -50.22 -14.96
N PRO A 327 40.08 -51.19 -14.55
CA PRO A 327 39.97 -51.82 -13.25
C PRO A 327 40.26 -50.84 -12.10
#